data_3fc30dddb09bcefbae72ce3208278ca0
#
_entry.id   3fc30dddb09bcefbae72ce3208278ca0
#
_cell.length_a   1.000
_cell.length_b   1.000
_cell.length_c   1.000
_cell.angle_alpha   90.00
_cell.angle_beta   90.00
_cell.angle_gamma   90.00
#
_symmetry.space_group_name_H-M   'P 1'
#
loop_
_entity.id
_entity.type
_entity.pdbx_description
1 polymer ?
#
loop_
_entity_poly.entity_id
_entity_poly.type
_entity_poly.pdbx_seq_one_letter_code
_entity_poly.pdbx_strand_id
1 'polypeptide(L)'
;MKIRQALLMIAAVLAIASAGETKAGPQAGQNLGTIIVYRPWSIIGCQIKNWEFNLNNGPNLLVRNGTYYRLTVLPGDHIISHEDIPFLDDDPQTVHVEPGQTVYFEYTAILSLIFEVADNQERAARTVSKLEPLN
;
A
#
# COMPACT_ATOMS: atom_id res chain seq x y z
N MET A 1 -13.69 18.30 -46.32
CA MET A 1 -14.28 18.52 -44.97
C MET A 1 -14.27 17.29 -44.08
N LYS A 2 -14.59 16.13 -44.60
CA LYS A 2 -14.63 14.88 -43.80
C LYS A 2 -13.26 14.41 -43.31
N ILE A 3 -12.20 14.69 -44.02
CA ILE A 3 -10.82 14.27 -43.64
C ILE A 3 -10.29 15.07 -42.46
N ARG A 4 -10.66 16.34 -42.29
CA ARG A 4 -10.22 17.16 -41.15
C ARG A 4 -10.83 16.75 -39.80
N GLN A 5 -12.07 16.21 -39.83
CA GLN A 5 -12.72 15.72 -38.61
C GLN A 5 -12.13 14.38 -38.14
N ALA A 6 -11.72 13.52 -39.07
CA ALA A 6 -11.08 12.27 -38.74
C ALA A 6 -9.69 12.48 -38.09
N LEU A 7 -8.93 13.47 -38.53
CA LEU A 7 -7.65 13.81 -37.95
C LEU A 7 -7.76 14.35 -36.53
N LEU A 8 -8.81 15.10 -36.23
CA LEU A 8 -9.04 15.63 -34.89
C LEU A 8 -9.38 14.54 -33.87
N MET A 9 -10.13 13.52 -34.30
CA MET A 9 -10.47 12.40 -33.43
C MET A 9 -9.26 11.52 -33.08
N ILE A 10 -8.36 11.32 -34.03
CA ILE A 10 -7.14 10.52 -33.81
C ILE A 10 -6.20 11.23 -32.83
N ALA A 11 -6.08 12.56 -32.92
CA ALA A 11 -5.27 13.33 -32.00
C ALA A 11 -5.80 13.30 -30.56
N ALA A 12 -7.12 13.29 -30.38
CA ALA A 12 -7.75 13.21 -29.06
C ALA A 12 -7.52 11.84 -28.39
N VAL A 13 -7.58 10.76 -29.19
CA VAL A 13 -7.33 9.41 -28.67
C VAL A 13 -5.87 9.22 -28.27
N LEU A 14 -4.93 9.78 -29.03
CA LEU A 14 -3.51 9.75 -28.68
C LEU A 14 -3.19 10.53 -27.41
N ALA A 15 -3.86 11.65 -27.18
CA ALA A 15 -3.66 12.44 -25.95
C ALA A 15 -4.14 11.71 -24.69
N ILE A 16 -5.21 10.93 -24.79
CA ILE A 16 -5.73 10.11 -23.68
C ILE A 16 -4.78 8.94 -23.37
N ALA A 17 -4.25 8.28 -24.40
CA ALA A 17 -3.31 7.18 -24.20
C ALA A 17 -1.99 7.64 -23.59
N SER A 18 -1.46 8.79 -23.97
CA SER A 18 -0.22 9.32 -23.40
C SER A 18 -0.39 9.79 -21.94
N ALA A 19 -1.58 10.27 -21.56
CA ALA A 19 -1.87 10.63 -20.18
C ALA A 19 -1.97 9.40 -19.26
N GLY A 20 -2.38 8.22 -19.78
CA GLY A 20 -2.43 6.98 -19.01
C GLY A 20 -1.06 6.34 -18.76
N GLU A 21 -0.06 6.66 -19.55
CA GLU A 21 1.31 6.10 -19.41
C GLU A 21 2.21 6.92 -18.49
N THR A 22 1.89 8.15 -18.21
CA THR A 22 2.64 8.95 -17.26
C THR A 22 2.35 8.48 -15.84
N LYS A 23 3.22 7.66 -15.30
CA LYS A 23 3.30 7.35 -13.86
C LYS A 23 3.73 8.57 -13.05
N ALA A 24 3.36 9.76 -13.46
CA ALA A 24 3.52 10.95 -12.64
C ALA A 24 2.73 10.73 -11.35
N GLY A 25 3.30 11.09 -10.24
CA GLY A 25 2.68 10.98 -8.94
C GLY A 25 1.26 11.58 -8.89
N PRO A 26 0.59 11.48 -7.75
CA PRO A 26 -0.79 11.88 -7.60
C PRO A 26 -1.01 13.30 -8.11
N GLN A 27 -1.98 13.45 -9.01
CA GLN A 27 -2.32 14.76 -9.56
C GLN A 27 -2.99 15.64 -8.49
N ALA A 28 -2.70 16.93 -8.51
CA ALA A 28 -3.37 17.90 -7.65
C ALA A 28 -4.89 17.80 -7.82
N GLY A 29 -5.64 17.65 -6.72
CA GLY A 29 -7.09 17.52 -6.71
C GLY A 29 -7.61 16.10 -6.56
N GLN A 30 -6.76 15.07 -6.61
CA GLN A 30 -7.16 13.72 -6.27
C GLN A 30 -7.22 13.53 -4.75
N ASN A 31 -8.34 12.98 -4.27
CA ASN A 31 -8.49 12.63 -2.87
C ASN A 31 -7.78 11.29 -2.60
N LEU A 32 -6.52 11.37 -2.27
CA LEU A 32 -5.66 10.22 -2.04
C LEU A 32 -6.08 9.43 -0.82
N GLY A 33 -5.81 8.14 -0.87
CA GLY A 33 -5.92 7.26 0.29
C GLY A 33 -4.59 7.06 1.00
N THR A 34 -4.63 6.33 2.10
CA THR A 34 -3.44 5.99 2.89
C THR A 34 -3.51 4.54 3.31
N ILE A 35 -2.39 3.83 3.16
CA ILE A 35 -2.19 2.51 3.76
C ILE A 35 -1.14 2.67 4.85
N ILE A 36 -1.44 2.21 6.05
CA ILE A 36 -0.49 2.17 7.16
C ILE A 36 -0.16 0.71 7.46
N VAL A 37 1.05 0.32 7.12
CA VAL A 37 1.59 -1.00 7.47
C VAL A 37 2.28 -0.88 8.82
N TYR A 38 1.79 -1.59 9.82
CA TYR A 38 2.29 -1.47 11.18
C TYR A 38 2.65 -2.81 11.80
N ARG A 39 3.63 -2.76 12.67
CA ARG A 39 4.08 -3.88 13.48
C ARG A 39 4.01 -3.50 14.95
N PRO A 40 3.03 -4.02 15.71
CA PRO A 40 2.93 -3.76 17.15
C PRO A 40 4.21 -4.14 17.88
N TRP A 41 4.54 -3.38 18.90
CA TRP A 41 5.71 -3.71 19.71
C TRP A 41 5.48 -5.00 20.50
N SER A 42 6.46 -5.89 20.50
CA SER A 42 6.41 -7.15 21.24
C SER A 42 7.81 -7.59 21.68
N ILE A 43 7.90 -8.19 22.84
CA ILE A 43 9.13 -8.75 23.39
C ILE A 43 9.29 -10.25 23.12
N ILE A 44 8.29 -10.88 22.51
CA ILE A 44 8.23 -12.34 22.37
C ILE A 44 8.67 -12.80 20.98
N GLY A 45 9.52 -13.81 20.92
CA GLY A 45 9.80 -14.59 19.72
C GLY A 45 10.63 -13.90 18.65
N CYS A 46 10.21 -14.03 17.40
CA CYS A 46 10.92 -13.59 16.20
C CYS A 46 10.96 -12.05 16.01
N GLN A 47 10.72 -11.29 17.05
CA GLN A 47 10.55 -9.85 17.03
C GLN A 47 11.85 -9.08 16.76
N ILE A 48 12.97 -9.74 16.87
CA ILE A 48 14.29 -9.13 16.66
C ILE A 48 14.57 -8.89 15.17
N LYS A 49 13.99 -9.71 14.29
CA LYS A 49 14.19 -9.58 12.85
C LYS A 49 13.35 -8.44 12.28
N ASN A 50 13.97 -7.60 11.46
CA ASN A 50 13.26 -6.66 10.62
C ASN A 50 12.63 -7.42 9.44
N TRP A 51 11.47 -6.96 9.00
CA TRP A 51 10.69 -7.65 7.99
C TRP A 51 10.44 -6.73 6.81
N GLU A 52 10.57 -7.27 5.61
CA GLU A 52 10.37 -6.52 4.38
C GLU A 52 8.99 -6.79 3.78
N PHE A 53 8.42 -5.75 3.23
CA PHE A 53 7.22 -5.82 2.43
C PHE A 53 7.34 -4.89 1.22
N ASN A 54 6.49 -5.07 0.23
CA ASN A 54 6.38 -4.15 -0.89
C ASN A 54 4.92 -3.88 -1.24
N LEU A 55 4.71 -2.74 -1.87
CA LEU A 55 3.42 -2.32 -2.39
C LEU A 55 3.48 -2.33 -3.91
N ASN A 56 2.52 -3.03 -4.55
CA ASN A 56 2.38 -3.09 -6.01
C ASN A 56 3.68 -3.45 -6.74
N ASN A 57 4.42 -4.44 -6.22
CA ASN A 57 5.72 -4.86 -6.74
C ASN A 57 6.77 -3.72 -6.80
N GLY A 58 6.61 -2.73 -5.96
CA GLY A 58 7.57 -1.64 -5.81
C GLY A 58 8.79 -2.06 -4.98
N PRO A 59 9.60 -1.08 -4.54
CA PRO A 59 10.77 -1.36 -3.71
C PRO A 59 10.37 -2.01 -2.39
N ASN A 60 11.25 -2.86 -1.86
CA ASN A 60 11.07 -3.43 -0.54
C ASN A 60 11.25 -2.37 0.53
N LEU A 61 10.32 -2.35 1.47
CA LEU A 61 10.30 -1.46 2.61
C LEU A 61 10.46 -2.29 3.89
N LEU A 62 11.23 -1.77 4.82
CA LEU A 62 11.58 -2.48 6.04
C LEU A 62 10.69 -2.00 7.20
N VAL A 63 9.97 -2.91 7.84
CA VAL A 63 9.24 -2.62 9.07
C VAL A 63 9.92 -3.28 10.26
N ARG A 64 10.16 -2.48 11.31
CA ARG A 64 10.79 -2.91 12.55
C ARG A 64 9.75 -3.10 13.64
N ASN A 65 10.13 -3.80 14.69
CA ASN A 65 9.30 -3.96 15.87
C ASN A 65 8.90 -2.59 16.45
N GLY A 66 7.62 -2.39 16.69
CA GLY A 66 7.11 -1.14 17.25
C GLY A 66 7.07 0.05 16.29
N THR A 67 7.05 -0.18 14.98
CA THR A 67 7.07 0.86 13.96
C THR A 67 5.95 0.72 12.95
N TYR A 68 5.76 1.75 12.14
CA TYR A 68 4.83 1.73 11.03
C TYR A 68 5.32 2.54 9.84
N TYR A 69 4.84 2.16 8.65
CA TYR A 69 5.00 2.89 7.40
C TYR A 69 3.68 3.53 6.99
N ARG A 70 3.72 4.79 6.60
CA ARG A 70 2.59 5.50 5.99
C ARG A 70 2.80 5.58 4.49
N LEU A 71 1.90 4.98 3.72
CA LEU A 71 1.95 4.96 2.26
C LEU A 71 0.77 5.75 1.70
N THR A 72 1.04 6.83 0.98
CA THR A 72 0.02 7.59 0.26
C THR A 72 -0.23 6.92 -1.08
N VAL A 73 -1.47 6.58 -1.38
CA VAL A 73 -1.86 5.78 -2.55
C VAL A 73 -3.05 6.40 -3.28
N LEU A 74 -3.17 6.07 -4.56
CA LEU A 74 -4.40 6.35 -5.30
C LEU A 74 -5.55 5.49 -4.77
N PRO A 75 -6.80 5.95 -4.85
CA PRO A 75 -7.95 5.09 -4.58
C PRO A 75 -7.95 3.87 -5.48
N GLY A 76 -8.40 2.74 -4.97
CA GLY A 76 -8.49 1.48 -5.70
C GLY A 76 -7.82 0.32 -4.99
N ASP A 77 -7.54 -0.73 -5.75
CA ASP A 77 -6.93 -1.95 -5.23
C ASP A 77 -5.40 -1.87 -5.29
N HIS A 78 -4.78 -2.30 -4.20
CA HIS A 78 -3.33 -2.37 -4.06
C HIS A 78 -2.92 -3.76 -3.59
N ILE A 79 -1.78 -4.23 -4.08
CA ILE A 79 -1.22 -5.53 -3.69
C ILE A 79 -0.08 -5.30 -2.72
N ILE A 80 -0.18 -5.90 -1.55
CA ILE A 80 0.91 -5.93 -0.56
C ILE A 80 1.47 -7.35 -0.50
N SER A 81 2.78 -7.46 -0.64
CA SER A 81 3.53 -8.71 -0.53
C SER A 81 4.60 -8.59 0.54
N HIS A 82 4.94 -9.69 1.18
CA HIS A 82 6.06 -9.74 2.13
C HIS A 82 7.20 -10.60 1.60
N GLU A 83 8.35 -10.54 2.25
CA GLU A 83 9.47 -11.41 1.96
C GLU A 83 9.11 -12.89 2.13
N ASP A 84 9.81 -13.74 1.37
CA ASP A 84 9.66 -15.19 1.47
C ASP A 84 10.13 -15.66 2.85
N ILE A 85 9.20 -16.09 3.68
CA ILE A 85 9.47 -16.61 5.02
C ILE A 85 9.27 -18.12 4.98
N PRO A 86 10.33 -18.92 5.22
CA PRO A 86 10.21 -20.37 5.20
C PRO A 86 9.09 -20.90 6.09
N PHE A 87 8.29 -21.81 5.58
CA PHE A 87 7.15 -22.47 6.25
C PHE A 87 5.91 -21.59 6.48
N LEU A 88 5.86 -20.38 5.93
CA LEU A 88 4.68 -19.52 5.99
C LEU A 88 4.12 -19.30 4.59
N ASP A 89 2.82 -19.12 4.50
CA ASP A 89 2.16 -18.79 3.25
C ASP A 89 2.55 -17.37 2.81
N ASP A 90 2.99 -17.26 1.56
CA ASP A 90 3.48 -16.02 0.97
C ASP A 90 2.46 -15.35 0.04
N ASP A 91 1.19 -15.65 0.21
CA ASP A 91 0.15 -15.12 -0.65
C ASP A 91 0.05 -13.59 -0.52
N PRO A 92 0.20 -12.86 -1.64
CA PRO A 92 -0.03 -11.43 -1.64
C PRO A 92 -1.46 -11.10 -1.19
N GLN A 93 -1.60 -10.00 -0.47
CA GLN A 93 -2.90 -9.51 -0.03
C GLN A 93 -3.35 -8.33 -0.89
N THR A 94 -4.62 -8.30 -1.26
CA THR A 94 -5.23 -7.16 -1.92
C THR A 94 -5.87 -6.25 -0.89
N VAL A 95 -5.52 -4.96 -0.93
CA VAL A 95 -6.07 -3.93 -0.06
C VAL A 95 -6.84 -2.93 -0.91
N HIS A 96 -8.12 -2.78 -0.65
CA HIS A 96 -8.95 -1.77 -1.29
C HIS A 96 -8.95 -0.47 -0.48
N VAL A 97 -8.70 0.65 -1.14
CA VAL A 97 -8.64 1.97 -0.51
C VAL A 97 -9.60 2.92 -1.22
N GLU A 98 -10.57 3.43 -0.46
CA GLU A 98 -11.49 4.47 -0.93
C GLU A 98 -10.83 5.85 -0.92
N PRO A 99 -11.34 6.82 -1.70
CA PRO A 99 -10.83 8.19 -1.64
C PRO A 99 -10.85 8.75 -0.21
N GLY A 100 -9.71 9.25 0.24
CA GLY A 100 -9.55 9.83 1.58
C GLY A 100 -9.53 8.82 2.73
N GLN A 101 -9.65 7.54 2.45
CA GLN A 101 -9.64 6.49 3.46
C GLN A 101 -8.22 6.20 3.94
N THR A 102 -8.08 5.89 5.24
CA THR A 102 -6.89 5.27 5.80
C THR A 102 -7.20 3.83 6.15
N VAL A 103 -6.40 2.90 5.61
CA VAL A 103 -6.52 1.47 5.87
C VAL A 103 -5.29 1.03 6.67
N TYR A 104 -5.53 0.35 7.78
CA TYR A 104 -4.48 -0.21 8.62
C TYR A 104 -4.25 -1.67 8.28
N PHE A 105 -2.99 -2.02 8.00
CA PHE A 105 -2.54 -3.35 7.63
C PHE A 105 -1.53 -3.85 8.66
N GLU A 106 -1.83 -4.95 9.33
CA GLU A 106 -0.97 -5.52 10.35
C GLU A 106 0.03 -6.50 9.75
N TYR A 107 1.30 -6.32 10.10
CA TYR A 107 2.38 -7.23 9.75
C TYR A 107 3.17 -7.60 11.00
N THR A 108 2.82 -8.72 11.60
CA THR A 108 3.44 -9.21 12.82
C THR A 108 3.54 -10.73 12.85
N ALA A 109 4.44 -11.27 13.63
CA ALA A 109 4.54 -12.69 13.91
C ALA A 109 4.92 -12.91 15.37
N ILE A 110 4.02 -13.49 16.11
CA ILE A 110 4.26 -13.90 17.50
C ILE A 110 4.27 -15.43 17.57
N LEU A 111 3.14 -16.06 17.41
CA LEU A 111 2.97 -17.51 17.31
C LEU A 111 2.65 -17.92 15.86
N SER A 112 2.11 -17.02 15.10
CA SER A 112 1.80 -17.18 13.68
C SER A 112 2.03 -15.84 12.96
N LEU A 113 2.21 -15.89 11.65
CA LEU A 113 2.25 -14.70 10.83
C LEU A 113 0.86 -14.08 10.73
N ILE A 114 0.79 -12.79 11.02
CA ILE A 114 -0.36 -11.93 10.72
C ILE A 114 0.08 -10.95 9.64
N PHE A 115 -0.47 -11.10 8.44
CA PHE A 115 -0.20 -10.23 7.30
C PHE A 115 -1.52 -9.99 6.58
N GLU A 116 -2.28 -9.03 7.09
CA GLU A 116 -3.65 -8.78 6.63
C GLU A 116 -4.14 -7.39 7.01
N VAL A 117 -5.21 -6.96 6.35
CA VAL A 117 -5.96 -5.78 6.79
C VAL A 117 -6.49 -6.02 8.21
N ALA A 118 -6.23 -5.08 9.11
CA ALA A 118 -6.65 -5.21 10.49
C ALA A 118 -8.18 -5.31 10.60
N ASP A 119 -8.67 -6.33 11.29
CA ASP A 119 -10.11 -6.59 11.46
C ASP A 119 -10.83 -5.43 12.17
N ASN A 120 -10.14 -4.80 13.11
CA ASN A 120 -10.66 -3.64 13.82
C ASN A 120 -9.80 -2.40 13.54
N GLN A 121 -10.25 -1.58 12.62
CA GLN A 121 -9.52 -0.39 12.16
C GLN A 121 -9.36 0.68 13.25
N GLU A 122 -10.32 0.85 14.15
CA GLU A 122 -10.20 1.78 15.27
C GLU A 122 -9.14 1.34 16.29
N ARG A 123 -9.12 0.04 16.58
CA ARG A 123 -8.10 -0.54 17.46
C ARG A 123 -6.72 -0.40 16.84
N ALA A 124 -6.60 -0.65 15.54
CA ALA A 124 -5.37 -0.47 14.79
C ALA A 124 -4.88 0.98 14.85
N ALA A 125 -5.76 1.94 14.64
CA ALA A 125 -5.43 3.36 14.75
C ALA A 125 -4.89 3.72 16.14
N ARG A 126 -5.51 3.23 17.20
CA ARG A 126 -5.02 3.43 18.59
C ARG A 126 -3.65 2.77 18.82
N THR A 127 -3.43 1.60 18.26
CA THR A 127 -2.13 0.92 18.33
C THR A 127 -1.07 1.74 17.63
N VAL A 128 -1.31 2.14 16.38
CA VAL A 128 -0.37 2.92 15.57
C VAL A 128 -0.01 4.26 16.22
N SER A 129 -0.94 4.90 16.94
CA SER A 129 -0.67 6.17 17.63
C SER A 129 0.44 6.08 18.68
N LYS A 130 0.80 4.87 19.10
CA LYS A 130 1.85 4.59 20.10
C LYS A 130 3.15 4.08 19.47
N LEU A 131 3.19 3.94 18.15
CA LEU A 131 4.34 3.41 17.41
C LEU A 131 5.17 4.54 16.82
N GLU A 132 6.41 4.21 16.46
CA GLU A 132 7.31 5.15 15.78
C GLU A 132 7.10 5.13 14.27
N PRO A 133 6.98 6.29 13.61
CA PRO A 133 6.92 6.35 12.16
C PRO A 133 8.30 6.06 11.54
N LEU A 134 8.29 5.39 10.39
CA LEU A 134 9.51 5.13 9.60
C LEU A 134 9.69 6.13 8.46
N ASN A 135 8.67 6.93 8.17
CA ASN A 135 8.68 7.95 7.12
C ASN A 135 7.76 9.13 7.48
#